data_5098dda2a2f7b5258331a582fdde76a4
#
_entry.id   5098dda2a2f7b5258331a582fdde76a4
#
_cell.length_a   1.000
_cell.length_b   1.000
_cell.length_c   1.000
_cell.angle_alpha   90.00
_cell.angle_beta   90.00
_cell.angle_gamma   90.00
#
_symmetry.space_group_name_H-M   'P 1'
#
loop_
_entity.id
_entity.type
_entity.pdbx_description
1 polymer ?
#
loop_
_entity_poly.entity_id
_entity_poly.type
_entity_poly.pdbx_seq_one_letter_code
_entity_poly.pdbx_strand_id
1 'polypeptide(L)'
;YMKEVMNMNPVLFSVGNIDWTETGRKNLENISEAFGCDIITFEPNRKIAKYLFRKAFEELGSPTWYIDSLIYSFPVNMAMKLGIKLLVYGEDINYTYGGKHNVETPYALHQSDNDVVKPVWDIWFKDGMISESDLESARQPDPLKIKESGLESIYLSYFVPWNSFHNFQVASKW
;
A
#
# COMPACT_ATOMS: atom_id res chain seq x y z
N TYR A 1 14.85 -4.35 -8.49
CA TYR A 1 15.22 -5.72 -8.03
C TYR A 1 14.38 -6.79 -8.71
N MET A 2 13.05 -6.74 -8.61
CA MET A 2 12.15 -7.76 -9.22
C MET A 2 12.35 -7.91 -10.72
N LYS A 3 12.50 -6.79 -11.45
CA LYS A 3 12.73 -6.80 -12.91
C LYS A 3 14.14 -7.26 -13.25
N GLU A 4 15.16 -6.64 -12.67
CA GLU A 4 16.55 -6.78 -13.12
C GLU A 4 17.30 -7.94 -12.46
N VAL A 5 16.99 -8.27 -11.21
CA VAL A 5 17.67 -9.34 -10.47
C VAL A 5 16.88 -10.64 -10.57
N MET A 6 15.57 -10.57 -10.36
CA MET A 6 14.71 -11.75 -10.38
C MET A 6 14.17 -12.09 -11.77
N ASN A 7 14.42 -11.23 -12.77
CA ASN A 7 13.93 -11.38 -14.16
C ASN A 7 12.41 -11.61 -14.25
N MET A 8 11.65 -10.95 -13.37
CA MET A 8 10.20 -10.99 -13.37
C MET A 8 9.61 -9.85 -14.19
N ASN A 9 8.34 -9.95 -14.54
CA ASN A 9 7.61 -8.86 -15.20
C ASN A 9 6.47 -8.37 -14.28
N PRO A 10 6.77 -7.53 -13.28
CA PRO A 10 5.77 -7.07 -12.32
C PRO A 10 4.83 -6.04 -12.96
N VAL A 11 3.57 -6.05 -12.49
CA VAL A 11 2.68 -4.89 -12.58
C VAL A 11 2.80 -4.09 -11.28
N LEU A 12 2.91 -2.78 -11.39
CA LEU A 12 3.06 -1.89 -10.25
C LEU A 12 1.69 -1.41 -9.78
N PHE A 13 1.45 -1.47 -8.48
CA PHE A 13 0.28 -0.86 -7.87
C PHE A 13 0.68 0.42 -7.15
N SER A 14 -0.07 1.48 -7.38
CA SER A 14 0.15 2.78 -6.76
C SER A 14 -1.15 3.33 -6.19
N VAL A 15 -1.06 4.00 -5.05
CA VAL A 15 -2.16 4.75 -4.46
C VAL A 15 -1.82 6.24 -4.57
N GLY A 16 -2.69 6.99 -5.25
CA GLY A 16 -2.56 8.42 -5.38
C GLY A 16 -2.72 9.13 -4.03
N ASN A 17 -1.87 10.12 -3.79
CA ASN A 17 -1.99 10.99 -2.64
C ASN A 17 -2.69 12.29 -3.04
N ILE A 18 -3.37 12.94 -2.10
CA ILE A 18 -4.03 14.23 -2.32
C ILE A 18 -3.05 15.36 -2.63
N ASP A 19 -1.78 15.22 -2.25
CA ASP A 19 -0.72 16.23 -2.32
C ASP A 19 0.45 15.81 -3.23
N TRP A 20 0.16 15.18 -4.36
CA TRP A 20 1.18 14.90 -5.36
C TRP A 20 1.92 16.17 -5.80
N THR A 21 3.23 16.18 -5.64
CA THR A 21 4.09 17.16 -6.29
C THR A 21 4.30 16.80 -7.76
N GLU A 22 4.67 17.78 -8.58
CA GLU A 22 5.05 17.53 -9.98
C GLU A 22 6.20 16.52 -10.08
N THR A 23 7.21 16.67 -9.22
CA THR A 23 8.34 15.72 -9.14
C THR A 23 7.87 14.30 -8.77
N GLY A 24 6.94 14.17 -7.81
CA GLY A 24 6.41 12.87 -7.42
C GLY A 24 5.68 12.16 -8.56
N ARG A 25 4.87 12.89 -9.34
CA ARG A 25 4.20 12.36 -10.53
C ARG A 25 5.20 11.90 -11.59
N LYS A 26 6.18 12.76 -11.88
CA LYS A 26 7.25 12.44 -12.84
C LYS A 26 8.06 11.23 -12.42
N ASN A 27 8.35 11.07 -11.13
CA ASN A 27 9.05 9.90 -10.63
C ASN A 27 8.24 8.61 -10.84
N LEU A 28 6.92 8.65 -10.65
CA LEU A 28 6.05 7.50 -10.91
C LEU A 28 6.04 7.12 -12.40
N GLU A 29 5.97 8.12 -13.29
CA GLU A 29 6.05 7.93 -14.74
C GLU A 29 7.41 7.35 -15.14
N ASN A 30 8.51 7.89 -14.60
CA ASN A 30 9.87 7.41 -14.88
C ASN A 30 10.07 5.93 -14.49
N ILE A 31 9.45 5.46 -13.41
CA ILE A 31 9.55 4.03 -13.03
C ILE A 31 8.98 3.13 -14.12
N SER A 32 7.81 3.49 -14.67
CA SER A 32 7.19 2.73 -15.76
C SER A 32 8.08 2.71 -17.00
N GLU A 33 8.58 3.86 -17.40
CA GLU A 33 9.45 3.99 -18.59
C GLU A 33 10.78 3.26 -18.42
N ALA A 34 11.46 3.47 -17.27
CA ALA A 34 12.78 2.90 -17.01
C ALA A 34 12.78 1.36 -16.96
N PHE A 35 11.73 0.77 -16.39
CA PHE A 35 11.65 -0.67 -16.19
C PHE A 35 10.67 -1.38 -17.13
N GLY A 36 9.93 -0.64 -17.97
CA GLY A 36 8.94 -1.22 -18.88
C GLY A 36 7.85 -2.00 -18.12
N CYS A 37 7.36 -1.42 -17.03
CA CYS A 37 6.33 -2.04 -16.19
C CYS A 37 5.01 -1.27 -16.31
N ASP A 38 3.91 -2.00 -16.39
CA ASP A 38 2.59 -1.39 -16.31
C ASP A 38 2.32 -0.88 -14.89
N ILE A 39 1.57 0.23 -14.76
CA ILE A 39 1.16 0.79 -13.47
C ILE A 39 -0.36 0.85 -13.41
N ILE A 40 -0.93 0.37 -12.32
CA ILE A 40 -2.34 0.53 -11.98
C ILE A 40 -2.43 1.43 -10.76
N THR A 41 -2.98 2.62 -10.94
CA THR A 41 -3.09 3.62 -9.87
C THR A 41 -4.54 3.76 -9.40
N PHE A 42 -4.74 3.76 -8.09
CA PHE A 42 -5.99 4.14 -7.45
C PHE A 42 -5.93 5.61 -7.03
N GLU A 43 -6.81 6.43 -7.58
CA GLU A 43 -6.94 7.84 -7.19
C GLU A 43 -8.14 7.99 -6.25
N PRO A 44 -7.93 8.24 -4.95
CA PRO A 44 -9.02 8.38 -3.99
C PRO A 44 -9.85 9.63 -4.27
N ASN A 45 -11.16 9.57 -3.97
CA ASN A 45 -12.01 10.74 -4.01
C ASN A 45 -11.46 11.82 -3.05
N ARG A 46 -11.07 12.96 -3.60
CA ARG A 46 -10.42 14.04 -2.84
C ARG A 46 -11.27 14.60 -1.69
N LYS A 47 -12.60 14.64 -1.84
CA LYS A 47 -13.50 15.11 -0.78
C LYS A 47 -13.50 14.14 0.40
N ILE A 48 -13.63 12.85 0.09
CA ILE A 48 -13.60 11.78 1.10
C ILE A 48 -12.21 11.72 1.76
N ALA A 49 -11.15 11.73 0.97
CA ALA A 49 -9.79 11.70 1.50
C ALA A 49 -9.51 12.87 2.46
N LYS A 50 -9.88 14.11 2.10
CA LYS A 50 -9.71 15.28 2.98
C LYS A 50 -10.51 15.17 4.27
N TYR A 51 -11.73 14.66 4.21
CA TYR A 51 -12.55 14.43 5.40
C TYR A 51 -11.88 13.40 6.32
N LEU A 52 -11.48 12.26 5.76
CA LEU A 52 -10.83 11.19 6.51
C LEU A 52 -9.47 11.58 7.08
N PHE A 53 -8.69 12.38 6.35
CA PHE A 53 -7.44 12.96 6.86
C PHE A 53 -7.65 13.75 8.15
N ARG A 54 -8.67 14.63 8.16
CA ARG A 54 -9.02 15.44 9.35
C ARG A 54 -9.47 14.53 10.48
N LYS A 55 -10.41 13.63 10.23
CA LYS A 55 -10.95 12.71 11.24
C LYS A 55 -9.88 11.82 11.83
N ALA A 56 -9.03 11.23 11.00
CA ALA A 56 -7.94 10.40 11.44
C ALA A 56 -6.89 11.19 12.26
N PHE A 57 -6.63 12.44 11.90
CA PHE A 57 -5.78 13.31 12.71
C PHE A 57 -6.40 13.61 14.07
N GLU A 58 -7.68 14.03 14.10
CA GLU A 58 -8.38 14.43 15.31
C GLU A 58 -8.59 13.26 16.30
N GLU A 59 -8.87 12.06 15.79
CA GLU A 59 -9.28 10.92 16.62
C GLU A 59 -8.19 9.87 16.83
N LEU A 60 -7.26 9.73 15.87
CA LEU A 60 -6.20 8.72 15.91
C LEU A 60 -4.79 9.33 16.01
N GLY A 61 -4.63 10.64 15.80
CA GLY A 61 -3.31 11.27 15.70
C GLY A 61 -2.52 10.85 14.45
N SER A 62 -3.16 10.17 13.47
CA SER A 62 -2.54 9.65 12.26
C SER A 62 -3.29 10.13 11.01
N PRO A 63 -2.93 11.29 10.45
CA PRO A 63 -3.66 11.88 9.33
C PRO A 63 -3.62 11.01 8.06
N THR A 64 -2.57 10.25 7.84
CA THR A 64 -2.37 9.41 6.65
C THR A 64 -3.09 8.07 6.69
N TRP A 65 -3.73 7.75 7.81
CA TRP A 65 -4.34 6.44 8.06
C TRP A 65 -5.21 5.90 6.90
N TYR A 66 -5.97 6.75 6.22
CA TYR A 66 -6.80 6.34 5.07
C TYR A 66 -5.95 5.92 3.86
N ILE A 67 -4.91 6.70 3.54
CA ILE A 67 -3.99 6.36 2.45
C ILE A 67 -3.19 5.11 2.78
N ASP A 68 -2.72 5.00 4.02
CA ASP A 68 -2.01 3.81 4.49
C ASP A 68 -2.92 2.56 4.40
N SER A 69 -4.20 2.70 4.76
CA SER A 69 -5.19 1.63 4.58
C SER A 69 -5.35 1.22 3.12
N LEU A 70 -5.37 2.18 2.19
CA LEU A 70 -5.45 1.91 0.75
C LEU A 70 -4.19 1.21 0.22
N ILE A 71 -3.00 1.54 0.73
CA ILE A 71 -1.73 0.88 0.36
C ILE A 71 -1.79 -0.62 0.70
N TYR A 72 -2.44 -1.00 1.79
CA TYR A 72 -2.58 -2.41 2.18
C TYR A 72 -3.78 -3.12 1.55
N SER A 73 -4.82 -2.42 1.15
CA SER A 73 -6.06 -3.04 0.64
C SER A 73 -6.13 -3.07 -0.88
N PHE A 74 -5.84 -1.96 -1.55
CA PHE A 74 -5.99 -1.85 -2.99
C PHE A 74 -5.13 -2.86 -3.77
N PRO A 75 -3.82 -3.02 -3.50
CA PRO A 75 -3.00 -4.01 -4.19
C PRO A 75 -3.49 -5.44 -3.99
N VAL A 76 -3.95 -5.79 -2.79
CA VAL A 76 -4.51 -7.12 -2.48
C VAL A 76 -5.77 -7.38 -3.30
N ASN A 77 -6.71 -6.43 -3.30
CA ASN A 77 -7.94 -6.52 -4.09
C ASN A 77 -7.66 -6.67 -5.58
N MET A 78 -6.71 -5.88 -6.10
CA MET A 78 -6.35 -5.93 -7.53
C MET A 78 -5.59 -7.19 -7.89
N ALA A 79 -4.65 -7.64 -7.06
CA ALA A 79 -3.92 -8.89 -7.28
C ALA A 79 -4.87 -10.07 -7.36
N MET A 80 -5.85 -10.16 -6.46
CA MET A 80 -6.87 -11.21 -6.50
C MET A 80 -7.72 -11.15 -7.77
N LYS A 81 -8.19 -9.95 -8.17
CA LYS A 81 -9.00 -9.75 -9.40
C LYS A 81 -8.24 -10.12 -10.66
N LEU A 82 -6.95 -9.87 -10.70
CA LEU A 82 -6.06 -10.17 -11.83
C LEU A 82 -5.48 -11.60 -11.78
N GLY A 83 -5.76 -12.37 -10.74
CA GLY A 83 -5.21 -13.72 -10.57
C GLY A 83 -3.71 -13.76 -10.27
N ILE A 84 -3.14 -12.64 -9.81
CA ILE A 84 -1.74 -12.54 -9.39
C ILE A 84 -1.57 -13.32 -8.07
N LYS A 85 -0.51 -14.12 -7.99
CA LYS A 85 -0.27 -14.98 -6.83
C LYS A 85 0.81 -14.47 -5.87
N LEU A 86 1.61 -13.48 -6.29
CA LEU A 86 2.65 -12.89 -5.47
C LEU A 86 2.52 -11.37 -5.48
N LEU A 87 2.33 -10.78 -4.31
CA LEU A 87 2.37 -9.35 -4.06
C LEU A 87 3.61 -9.02 -3.23
N VAL A 88 4.44 -8.10 -3.73
CA VAL A 88 5.69 -7.70 -3.07
C VAL A 88 5.61 -6.25 -2.65
N TYR A 89 5.70 -6.00 -1.36
CA TYR A 89 5.86 -4.67 -0.79
C TYR A 89 7.34 -4.30 -0.76
N GLY A 90 7.68 -3.12 -1.32
CA GLY A 90 9.04 -2.59 -1.34
C GLY A 90 9.45 -1.86 -0.07
N GLU A 91 8.60 -1.85 0.95
CA GLU A 91 8.82 -1.14 2.21
C GLU A 91 9.58 -1.99 3.21
N ASP A 92 10.25 -1.33 4.15
CA ASP A 92 10.73 -1.98 5.38
C ASP A 92 9.71 -1.72 6.50
N ILE A 93 9.04 -2.76 6.94
CA ILE A 93 7.99 -2.66 7.95
C ILE A 93 8.50 -2.10 9.28
N ASN A 94 9.73 -2.46 9.68
CA ASN A 94 10.30 -2.01 10.95
C ASN A 94 10.71 -0.55 10.89
N TYR A 95 11.27 -0.13 9.74
CA TYR A 95 11.72 1.24 9.54
C TYR A 95 10.55 2.20 9.31
N THR A 96 9.57 1.77 8.52
CA THR A 96 8.46 2.64 8.07
C THR A 96 7.41 2.81 9.15
N TYR A 97 7.05 1.74 9.86
CA TYR A 97 5.91 1.75 10.77
C TYR A 97 6.29 1.59 12.24
N GLY A 98 7.46 1.01 12.54
CA GLY A 98 7.86 0.70 13.91
C GLY A 98 6.95 -0.32 14.58
N GLY A 99 6.97 -0.37 15.92
CA GLY A 99 6.00 -1.15 16.69
C GLY A 99 6.34 -2.64 16.83
N LYS A 100 5.30 -3.43 17.18
CA LYS A 100 5.42 -4.87 17.45
C LYS A 100 5.16 -5.69 16.18
N HIS A 101 5.97 -5.50 15.16
CA HIS A 101 5.84 -6.30 13.95
C HIS A 101 6.62 -7.62 14.09
N ASN A 102 6.05 -8.70 13.57
CA ASN A 102 6.73 -9.98 13.55
C ASN A 102 7.75 -10.02 12.41
N VAL A 103 9.03 -9.80 12.77
CA VAL A 103 10.15 -9.86 11.84
C VAL A 103 10.60 -11.29 11.50
N GLU A 104 9.98 -12.29 12.10
CA GLU A 104 10.33 -13.70 11.89
C GLU A 104 9.70 -14.30 10.62
N THR A 105 8.80 -13.57 9.97
CA THR A 105 8.09 -14.01 8.76
C THR A 105 8.16 -12.95 7.66
N PRO A 106 8.32 -13.38 6.38
CA PRO A 106 8.28 -12.45 5.25
C PRO A 106 6.88 -11.94 4.94
N TYR A 107 5.84 -12.56 5.47
CA TYR A 107 4.46 -12.30 5.08
C TYR A 107 3.93 -10.98 5.63
N ALA A 108 3.27 -10.22 4.77
CA ALA A 108 2.57 -9.01 5.18
C ALA A 108 1.35 -9.36 6.04
N LEU A 109 1.16 -8.60 7.11
CA LEU A 109 0.01 -8.75 7.99
C LEU A 109 -1.29 -8.39 7.26
N HIS A 110 -2.36 -9.10 7.59
CA HIS A 110 -3.69 -8.66 7.20
C HIS A 110 -4.03 -7.32 7.86
N GLN A 111 -4.83 -6.51 7.19
CA GLN A 111 -5.20 -5.17 7.66
C GLN A 111 -5.80 -5.19 9.09
N SER A 112 -6.57 -6.21 9.44
CA SER A 112 -7.15 -6.36 10.78
C SER A 112 -6.12 -6.56 11.89
N ASP A 113 -4.95 -7.10 11.54
CA ASP A 113 -3.88 -7.44 12.47
C ASP A 113 -2.74 -6.42 12.46
N ASN A 114 -2.88 -5.39 11.62
CA ASN A 114 -1.92 -4.31 11.46
C ASN A 114 -2.36 -3.09 12.27
N ASP A 115 -1.64 -2.79 13.34
CA ASP A 115 -1.98 -1.69 14.26
C ASP A 115 -2.01 -0.31 13.59
N VAL A 116 -1.28 -0.13 12.49
CA VAL A 116 -1.21 1.16 11.76
C VAL A 116 -2.47 1.42 10.94
N VAL A 117 -3.02 0.37 10.33
CA VAL A 117 -4.13 0.47 9.36
C VAL A 117 -5.38 -0.28 9.78
N LYS A 118 -5.44 -0.70 11.05
CA LYS A 118 -6.61 -1.40 11.58
C LYS A 118 -7.88 -0.62 11.33
N PRO A 119 -8.93 -1.25 10.77
CA PRO A 119 -10.20 -0.58 10.51
C PRO A 119 -10.84 0.00 11.76
N VAL A 120 -11.17 1.30 11.72
CA VAL A 120 -11.81 2.05 12.81
C VAL A 120 -12.94 2.94 12.31
N TRP A 121 -13.32 2.80 11.04
CA TRP A 121 -14.27 3.69 10.36
C TRP A 121 -15.72 3.57 10.77
N ASP A 122 -16.14 2.50 11.45
CA ASP A 122 -17.53 2.30 11.85
C ASP A 122 -18.06 3.46 12.70
N ILE A 123 -17.18 4.13 13.44
CA ILE A 123 -17.55 5.31 14.25
C ILE A 123 -17.85 6.54 13.38
N TRP A 124 -17.26 6.63 12.16
CA TRP A 124 -17.37 7.82 11.31
C TRP A 124 -18.57 7.78 10.37
N PHE A 125 -19.18 6.61 10.17
CA PHE A 125 -20.42 6.50 9.40
C PHE A 125 -21.59 7.26 10.05
N LYS A 126 -21.54 7.43 11.37
CA LYS A 126 -22.57 8.16 12.14
C LYS A 126 -22.69 9.62 11.74
N ASP A 127 -21.62 10.22 11.23
CA ASP A 127 -21.63 11.62 10.80
C ASP A 127 -22.33 11.81 9.44
N GLY A 128 -22.67 10.72 8.74
CA GLY A 128 -23.32 10.74 7.43
C GLY A 128 -22.50 11.37 6.29
N MET A 129 -21.22 11.68 6.53
CA MET A 129 -20.32 12.27 5.55
C MET A 129 -19.66 11.25 4.64
N ILE A 130 -19.58 10.01 5.09
CA ILE A 130 -19.06 8.84 4.38
C ILE A 130 -20.01 7.67 4.54
N SER A 131 -19.97 6.78 3.57
CA SER A 131 -20.72 5.52 3.55
C SER A 131 -19.76 4.32 3.45
N GLU A 132 -20.28 3.13 3.65
CA GLU A 132 -19.50 1.91 3.47
C GLU A 132 -18.92 1.80 2.06
N SER A 133 -19.69 2.22 1.04
CA SER A 133 -19.24 2.19 -0.35
C SER A 133 -18.05 3.12 -0.63
N ASP A 134 -17.93 4.22 0.10
CA ASP A 134 -16.79 5.14 -0.01
C ASP A 134 -15.47 4.52 0.48
N LEU A 135 -15.59 3.53 1.36
CA LEU A 135 -14.45 2.86 1.98
C LEU A 135 -14.18 1.44 1.44
N GLU A 136 -14.99 0.97 0.49
CA GLU A 136 -14.85 -0.40 -0.03
C GLU A 136 -13.44 -0.69 -0.55
N SER A 137 -12.84 0.27 -1.27
CA SER A 137 -11.48 0.12 -1.79
C SER A 137 -10.39 0.10 -0.71
N ALA A 138 -10.69 0.65 0.48
CA ALA A 138 -9.79 0.67 1.63
C ALA A 138 -9.94 -0.56 2.53
N ARG A 139 -10.81 -1.50 2.20
CA ARG A 139 -11.00 -2.75 2.95
C ARG A 139 -10.32 -3.90 2.24
N GLN A 140 -9.50 -4.65 2.96
CA GLN A 140 -9.00 -5.92 2.45
C GLN A 140 -10.14 -6.96 2.43
N PRO A 141 -10.08 -7.92 1.48
CA PRO A 141 -10.93 -9.10 1.52
C PRO A 141 -10.71 -9.91 2.81
N ASP A 142 -11.69 -10.74 3.14
CA ASP A 142 -11.55 -11.70 4.23
C ASP A 142 -10.29 -12.55 4.08
N PRO A 143 -9.52 -12.81 5.17
CA PRO A 143 -8.30 -13.62 5.13
C PRO A 143 -8.48 -14.99 4.50
N LEU A 144 -9.64 -15.62 4.69
CA LEU A 144 -9.93 -16.91 4.07
C LEU A 144 -10.02 -16.80 2.55
N LYS A 145 -10.65 -15.74 2.04
CA LYS A 145 -10.72 -15.48 0.58
C LYS A 145 -9.34 -15.19 -0.02
N ILE A 146 -8.49 -14.46 0.71
CA ILE A 146 -7.10 -14.23 0.29
C ILE A 146 -6.36 -15.55 0.19
N LYS A 147 -6.46 -16.39 1.22
CA LYS A 147 -5.83 -17.72 1.24
C LYS A 147 -6.36 -18.64 0.13
N GLU A 148 -7.66 -18.68 -0.09
CA GLU A 148 -8.30 -19.47 -1.17
C GLU A 148 -7.86 -19.00 -2.56
N SER A 149 -7.59 -17.69 -2.72
CA SER A 149 -7.08 -17.16 -3.97
C SER A 149 -5.65 -17.60 -4.29
N GLY A 150 -4.92 -18.10 -3.29
CA GLY A 150 -3.50 -18.44 -3.38
C GLY A 150 -2.58 -17.23 -3.53
N LEU A 151 -3.05 -16.04 -3.12
CA LEU A 151 -2.23 -14.83 -3.07
C LEU A 151 -1.33 -14.86 -1.83
N GLU A 152 -0.04 -14.68 -2.05
CA GLU A 152 0.95 -14.44 -1.00
C GLU A 152 1.43 -12.99 -1.08
N SER A 153 1.38 -12.28 0.05
CA SER A 153 1.87 -10.90 0.18
C SER A 153 3.10 -10.89 1.08
N ILE A 154 4.21 -10.37 0.56
CA ILE A 154 5.51 -10.40 1.27
C ILE A 154 6.18 -9.03 1.27
N TYR A 155 7.07 -8.83 2.25
CA TYR A 155 7.98 -7.69 2.30
C TYR A 155 9.33 -8.05 1.69
N LEU A 156 9.78 -7.24 0.72
CA LEU A 156 11.09 -7.43 0.09
C LEU A 156 12.23 -7.25 1.10
N SER A 157 12.05 -6.37 2.08
CA SER A 157 13.04 -6.08 3.13
C SER A 157 13.41 -7.30 3.99
N TYR A 158 12.57 -8.31 4.04
CA TYR A 158 12.89 -9.58 4.71
C TYR A 158 14.05 -10.33 4.01
N PHE A 159 14.11 -10.25 2.69
CA PHE A 159 15.09 -10.97 1.86
C PHE A 159 16.27 -10.09 1.46
N VAL A 160 16.04 -8.80 1.32
CA VAL A 160 17.03 -7.82 0.88
C VAL A 160 17.14 -6.73 1.94
N PRO A 161 18.30 -6.61 2.62
CA PRO A 161 18.48 -5.63 3.68
C PRO A 161 18.13 -4.20 3.22
N TRP A 162 17.30 -3.52 3.99
CA TRP A 162 16.95 -2.14 3.74
C TRP A 162 18.13 -1.22 4.01
N ASN A 163 18.45 -0.37 3.02
CA ASN A 163 19.46 0.67 3.17
C ASN A 163 19.05 1.89 2.35
N SER A 164 18.61 2.94 3.01
CA SER A 164 18.08 4.15 2.35
C SER A 164 19.10 4.81 1.42
N PHE A 165 20.38 4.83 1.81
CA PHE A 165 21.42 5.42 0.98
C PHE A 165 21.70 4.57 -0.27
N HIS A 166 21.76 3.25 -0.11
CA HIS A 166 21.89 2.34 -1.26
C HIS A 166 20.68 2.46 -2.19
N ASN A 167 19.47 2.50 -1.65
CA ASN A 167 18.24 2.67 -2.43
C ASN A 167 18.25 3.99 -3.22
N PHE A 168 18.72 5.09 -2.60
CA PHE A 168 18.93 6.36 -3.27
C PHE A 168 19.96 6.25 -4.42
N GLN A 169 21.10 5.59 -4.20
CA GLN A 169 22.12 5.39 -5.23
C GLN A 169 21.58 4.56 -6.42
N VAL A 170 20.75 3.56 -6.16
CA VAL A 170 20.09 2.78 -7.21
C VAL A 170 19.10 3.65 -7.98
N ALA A 171 18.20 4.36 -7.28
CA ALA A 171 17.21 5.24 -7.91
C ALA A 171 17.84 6.37 -8.74
N SER A 172 19.01 6.88 -8.33
CA SER A 172 19.72 7.97 -9.03
C SER A 172 20.32 7.55 -10.37
N LYS A 173 20.26 6.28 -10.76
CA LYS A 173 20.75 5.78 -12.05
C LYS A 173 19.69 5.84 -13.16
N TRP A 174 18.46 6.08 -12.75
CA TRP A 174 17.26 6.10 -13.60
C TRP A 174 16.58 7.47 -13.59
#